data_3aee29d01b7d2497a44c92a38bd8c67a
#
_entry.id   3aee29d01b7d2497a44c92a38bd8c67a
#
_cell.length_a   1.000
_cell.length_b   1.000
_cell.length_c   1.000
_cell.angle_alpha   90.00
_cell.angle_beta   90.00
_cell.angle_gamma   90.00
#
_symmetry.space_group_name_H-M   'P 1'
#
loop_
_entity.id
_entity.type
_entity.pdbx_description
1 polymer ?
#
loop_
_entity_poly.entity_id
_entity_poly.type
_entity_poly.pdbx_seq_one_letter_code
_entity_poly.pdbx_strand_id
1 'polypeptide(L)'
;MSANPFGRYVRDERVKAGLSLRVVAAMLGMTPVYLGAVERGVEKPFRGKYWEALAQAIPGITVEELERRSRMSRRLEIDIMGQPEHVGEAVTAFARRVETNSLSSKLAERIKAILEEED
;
A
#
# COMPACT_ATOMS: atom_id res chain seq x y z
N MET A 1 -4.51 -14.10 -6.20
CA MET A 1 -3.70 -13.33 -5.29
C MET A 1 -3.24 -12.01 -5.90
N SER A 2 -3.65 -10.94 -5.38
CA SER A 2 -3.31 -9.64 -5.95
C SER A 2 -2.09 -9.04 -5.25
N ALA A 3 -1.37 -8.22 -5.98
CA ALA A 3 -0.33 -7.40 -5.40
C ALA A 3 -0.97 -6.42 -4.41
N ASN A 4 -0.16 -5.91 -3.49
CA ASN A 4 -0.63 -4.86 -2.60
C ASN A 4 -0.75 -3.53 -3.37
N PRO A 5 -1.36 -2.49 -2.79
CA PRO A 5 -1.56 -1.23 -3.50
C PRO A 5 -0.27 -0.58 -4.02
N PHE A 6 0.82 -0.69 -3.29
CA PHE A 6 2.10 -0.13 -3.71
C PHE A 6 2.63 -0.86 -4.95
N GLY A 7 2.74 -2.18 -4.87
CA GLY A 7 3.27 -2.98 -5.97
C GLY A 7 2.42 -2.86 -7.22
N ARG A 8 1.10 -2.87 -7.06
CA ARG A 8 0.18 -2.73 -8.18
C ARG A 8 0.35 -1.39 -8.87
N TYR A 9 0.48 -0.32 -8.11
CA TYR A 9 0.66 1.01 -8.66
C TYR A 9 1.94 1.10 -9.48
N VAL A 10 3.05 0.61 -8.93
CA VAL A 10 4.34 0.60 -9.64
C VAL A 10 4.22 -0.20 -10.93
N ARG A 11 3.64 -1.39 -10.87
CA ARG A 11 3.49 -2.24 -12.05
C ARG A 11 2.60 -1.61 -13.10
N ASP A 12 1.45 -1.10 -12.70
CA ASP A 12 0.49 -0.53 -13.66
C ASP A 12 1.06 0.68 -14.38
N GLU A 13 1.74 1.56 -13.66
CA GLU A 13 2.34 2.73 -14.28
C GLU A 13 3.54 2.36 -15.16
N ARG A 14 4.32 1.36 -14.72
CA ARG A 14 5.43 0.86 -15.53
C ARG A 14 4.94 0.27 -16.86
N VAL A 15 3.93 -0.59 -16.79
CA VAL A 15 3.36 -1.24 -17.99
C VAL A 15 2.74 -0.19 -18.90
N LYS A 16 2.01 0.76 -18.32
CA LYS A 16 1.39 1.84 -19.07
C LYS A 16 2.43 2.67 -19.83
N ALA A 17 3.60 2.86 -19.23
CA ALA A 17 4.70 3.60 -19.86
C ALA A 17 5.48 2.75 -20.87
N GLY A 18 5.15 1.47 -21.01
CA GLY A 18 5.84 0.59 -21.94
C GLY A 18 7.24 0.19 -21.51
N LEU A 19 7.53 0.27 -20.21
CA LEU A 19 8.88 -0.02 -19.70
C LEU A 19 8.93 -1.43 -19.13
N SER A 20 10.05 -2.14 -19.41
CA SER A 20 10.25 -3.48 -18.89
C SER A 20 10.78 -3.46 -17.46
N LEU A 21 10.62 -4.58 -16.77
CA LEU A 21 11.21 -4.75 -15.44
C LEU A 21 12.72 -4.51 -15.48
N ARG A 22 13.38 -5.05 -16.50
CA ARG A 22 14.83 -4.95 -16.62
C ARG A 22 15.28 -3.49 -16.73
N VAL A 23 14.60 -2.71 -17.55
CA VAL A 23 14.96 -1.30 -17.77
C VAL A 23 14.78 -0.49 -16.49
N VAL A 24 13.62 -0.63 -15.84
CA VAL A 24 13.35 0.12 -14.62
C VAL A 24 14.27 -0.32 -13.49
N ALA A 25 14.50 -1.61 -13.34
CA ALA A 25 15.39 -2.11 -12.30
C ALA A 25 16.80 -1.54 -12.48
N ALA A 26 17.29 -1.48 -13.71
CA ALA A 26 18.60 -0.89 -13.99
C ALA A 26 18.65 0.59 -13.59
N MET A 27 17.60 1.33 -13.87
CA MET A 27 17.51 2.74 -13.47
C MET A 27 17.54 2.92 -11.97
N LEU A 28 16.98 1.96 -11.22
CA LEU A 28 16.91 2.02 -9.76
C LEU A 28 18.11 1.37 -9.08
N GLY A 29 19.00 0.72 -9.83
CA GLY A 29 20.15 0.04 -9.26
C GLY A 29 19.78 -1.23 -8.51
N MET A 30 18.75 -1.93 -8.96
CA MET A 30 18.30 -3.18 -8.32
C MET A 30 18.12 -4.26 -9.38
N THR A 31 17.87 -5.50 -8.94
CA THR A 31 17.64 -6.60 -9.87
C THR A 31 16.19 -6.62 -10.35
N PRO A 32 15.94 -7.10 -11.59
CA PRO A 32 14.56 -7.26 -12.06
C PRO A 32 13.75 -8.22 -11.18
N VAL A 33 14.41 -9.22 -10.61
CA VAL A 33 13.75 -10.19 -9.72
C VAL A 33 13.19 -9.48 -8.49
N TYR A 34 14.00 -8.60 -7.88
CA TYR A 34 13.57 -7.86 -6.69
C TYR A 34 12.42 -6.89 -7.03
N LEU A 35 12.56 -6.14 -8.13
CA LEU A 35 11.50 -5.23 -8.56
C LEU A 35 10.20 -6.00 -8.82
N GLY A 36 10.29 -7.13 -9.53
CA GLY A 36 9.12 -7.96 -9.78
C GLY A 36 8.48 -8.48 -8.51
N ALA A 37 9.29 -8.86 -7.52
CA ALA A 37 8.77 -9.35 -6.24
C ALA A 37 8.01 -8.25 -5.49
N VAL A 38 8.50 -7.01 -5.53
CA VAL A 38 7.80 -5.87 -4.92
C VAL A 38 6.47 -5.63 -5.65
N GLU A 39 6.49 -5.67 -6.98
CA GLU A 39 5.26 -5.45 -7.78
C GLU A 39 4.19 -6.50 -7.49
N ARG A 40 4.60 -7.75 -7.24
CA ARG A 40 3.67 -8.83 -6.93
C ARG A 40 3.24 -8.89 -5.47
N GLY A 41 3.82 -8.03 -4.63
CA GLY A 41 3.51 -8.04 -3.21
C GLY A 41 4.20 -9.15 -2.42
N VAL A 42 5.17 -9.85 -3.04
CA VAL A 42 5.97 -10.87 -2.36
C VAL A 42 6.98 -10.22 -1.42
N GLU A 43 7.57 -9.11 -1.89
CA GLU A 43 8.43 -8.27 -1.07
C GLU A 43 7.69 -7.01 -0.67
N LYS A 44 8.05 -6.47 0.49
CA LYS A 44 7.42 -5.25 0.99
C LYS A 44 7.80 -4.03 0.13
N PRO A 45 7.02 -2.93 0.25
CA PRO A 45 7.30 -1.72 -0.52
C PRO A 45 8.71 -1.20 -0.33
N PHE A 46 9.26 -0.56 -1.36
CA PHE A 46 10.57 0.06 -1.29
C PHE A 46 10.62 1.14 -0.22
N ARG A 47 11.80 1.33 0.33
CA ARG A 47 12.08 2.46 1.21
C ARG A 47 12.04 3.77 0.42
N GLY A 48 11.83 4.88 1.14
CA GLY A 48 11.71 6.19 0.54
C GLY A 48 12.87 6.60 -0.35
N LYS A 49 14.06 6.03 -0.12
CA LYS A 49 15.22 6.38 -0.94
C LYS A 49 15.06 6.07 -2.42
N TYR A 50 14.15 5.17 -2.78
CA TYR A 50 13.90 4.80 -4.18
C TYR A 50 12.77 5.59 -4.82
N TRP A 51 12.00 6.34 -4.04
CA TRP A 51 10.76 6.95 -4.54
C TRP A 51 11.00 8.03 -5.58
N GLU A 52 11.99 8.88 -5.37
CA GLU A 52 12.30 9.91 -6.36
C GLU A 52 12.80 9.31 -7.67
N ALA A 53 13.65 8.29 -7.58
CA ALA A 53 14.14 7.61 -8.77
C ALA A 53 12.99 6.95 -9.53
N LEU A 54 12.04 6.35 -8.83
CA LEU A 54 10.85 5.77 -9.46
C LEU A 54 10.01 6.84 -10.17
N ALA A 55 9.80 7.97 -9.51
CA ALA A 55 9.01 9.07 -10.08
C ALA A 55 9.69 9.65 -11.33
N GLN A 56 11.02 9.66 -11.35
CA GLN A 56 11.77 10.12 -12.52
C GLN A 56 11.79 9.09 -13.65
N ALA A 57 11.84 7.81 -13.30
CA ALA A 57 11.93 6.73 -14.28
C ALA A 57 10.60 6.43 -14.96
N ILE A 58 9.49 6.56 -14.25
CA ILE A 58 8.18 6.15 -14.75
C ILE A 58 7.22 7.34 -14.75
N PRO A 59 6.81 7.83 -15.93
CA PRO A 59 5.79 8.87 -15.99
C PRO A 59 4.51 8.39 -15.32
N GLY A 60 3.84 9.26 -14.61
CA GLY A 60 2.62 8.90 -13.91
C GLY A 60 2.83 8.50 -12.46
N ILE A 61 4.07 8.25 -12.05
CA ILE A 61 4.38 7.97 -10.65
C ILE A 61 4.79 9.26 -9.95
N THR A 62 4.19 9.52 -8.79
CA THR A 62 4.58 10.64 -7.93
C THR A 62 5.02 10.11 -6.57
N VAL A 63 5.92 10.84 -5.92
CA VAL A 63 6.40 10.49 -4.59
C VAL A 63 5.25 10.45 -3.59
N GLU A 64 4.33 11.40 -3.69
CA GLU A 64 3.17 11.48 -2.80
C GLU A 64 2.30 10.24 -2.89
N GLU A 65 2.06 9.76 -4.11
CA GLU A 65 1.25 8.57 -4.29
C GLU A 65 1.97 7.31 -3.83
N LEU A 66 3.29 7.24 -4.04
CA LEU A 66 4.09 6.12 -3.54
C LEU A 66 4.02 6.05 -2.01
N GLU A 67 4.14 7.21 -1.36
CA GLU A 67 4.06 7.28 0.10
C GLU A 67 2.70 6.83 0.60
N ARG A 68 1.62 7.33 -0.01
CA ARG A 68 0.26 6.97 0.38
C ARG A 68 0.04 5.46 0.25
N ARG A 69 0.43 4.89 -0.88
CA ARG A 69 0.22 3.47 -1.12
C ARG A 69 1.15 2.59 -0.28
N SER A 70 2.33 3.09 0.04
CA SER A 70 3.23 2.37 0.94
C SER A 70 2.57 2.20 2.33
N ARG A 71 1.92 3.25 2.83
CA ARG A 71 1.22 3.17 4.10
C ARG A 71 0.11 2.14 4.09
N MET A 72 -0.56 1.96 2.96
CA MET A 72 -1.67 1.01 2.82
C MET A 72 -1.20 -0.42 2.55
N SER A 73 0.09 -0.62 2.34
CA SER A 73 0.64 -1.91 1.92
C SER A 73 1.49 -2.56 3.00
N ARG A 74 1.36 -2.11 4.23
CA ARG A 74 2.16 -2.63 5.34
C ARG A 74 1.27 -3.26 6.39
N ARG A 75 1.89 -4.09 7.24
CA ARG A 75 1.22 -4.62 8.40
C ARG A 75 1.02 -3.50 9.41
N LEU A 76 -0.17 -3.43 9.95
CA LEU A 76 -0.50 -2.45 10.99
C LEU A 76 -0.71 -3.19 12.29
N GLU A 77 -0.04 -2.75 13.35
CA GLU A 77 -0.26 -3.28 14.69
C GLU A 77 -0.85 -2.16 15.54
N ILE A 78 -1.94 -2.49 16.23
CA ILE A 78 -2.63 -1.53 17.10
C ILE A 78 -2.66 -2.11 18.50
N ASP A 79 -2.13 -1.34 19.45
CA ASP A 79 -2.14 -1.75 20.86
C ASP A 79 -3.42 -1.23 21.52
N ILE A 80 -4.31 -2.18 21.86
CA ILE A 80 -5.56 -1.85 22.55
C ILE A 80 -5.51 -2.16 24.04
N MET A 81 -4.33 -2.56 24.53
CA MET A 81 -4.15 -2.84 25.96
C MET A 81 -4.33 -1.53 26.73
N GLY A 82 -5.16 -1.57 27.76
CA GLY A 82 -5.40 -0.37 28.56
C GLY A 82 -6.48 0.56 28.01
N GLN A 83 -7.04 0.25 26.84
CA GLN A 83 -8.15 1.02 26.29
C GLN A 83 -9.46 0.58 26.95
N PRO A 84 -10.47 1.46 27.05
CA PRO A 84 -11.79 1.07 27.52
C PRO A 84 -12.35 -0.09 26.69
N GLU A 85 -13.18 -0.91 27.34
CA GLU A 85 -13.70 -2.11 26.70
C GLU A 85 -14.38 -1.83 25.36
N HIS A 86 -15.20 -0.79 25.29
CA HIS A 86 -15.94 -0.47 24.06
C HIS A 86 -15.00 -0.07 22.91
N VAL A 87 -13.83 0.50 23.20
CA VAL A 87 -12.83 0.83 22.18
C VAL A 87 -12.20 -0.47 21.65
N GLY A 88 -11.81 -1.36 22.56
CA GLY A 88 -11.25 -2.65 22.16
C GLY A 88 -12.22 -3.46 21.32
N GLU A 89 -13.50 -3.46 21.69
CA GLU A 89 -14.52 -4.16 20.92
C GLU A 89 -14.67 -3.60 19.50
N ALA A 90 -14.67 -2.27 19.38
CA ALA A 90 -14.78 -1.63 18.05
C ALA A 90 -13.59 -1.97 17.16
N VAL A 91 -12.37 -1.88 17.71
CA VAL A 91 -11.16 -2.20 16.97
C VAL A 91 -11.15 -3.66 16.55
N THR A 92 -11.52 -4.56 17.46
CA THR A 92 -11.56 -6.00 17.17
C THR A 92 -12.58 -6.33 16.08
N ALA A 93 -13.75 -5.70 16.13
CA ALA A 93 -14.78 -5.92 15.11
C ALA A 93 -14.32 -5.46 13.73
N PHE A 94 -13.66 -4.31 13.69
CA PHE A 94 -13.13 -3.78 12.43
C PHE A 94 -12.04 -4.71 11.88
N ALA A 95 -11.10 -5.11 12.74
CA ALA A 95 -10.01 -6.00 12.33
C ALA A 95 -10.53 -7.31 11.76
N ARG A 96 -11.56 -7.88 12.39
CA ARG A 96 -12.17 -9.13 11.91
C ARG A 96 -12.72 -8.97 10.50
N ARG A 97 -13.39 -7.86 10.22
CA ARG A 97 -13.91 -7.59 8.87
C ARG A 97 -12.81 -7.47 7.84
N VAL A 98 -11.70 -6.82 8.20
CA VAL A 98 -10.55 -6.70 7.32
C VAL A 98 -9.93 -8.08 7.06
N GLU A 99 -9.72 -8.85 8.11
CA GLU A 99 -9.08 -10.17 8.00
C GLU A 99 -9.89 -11.18 7.21
N THR A 100 -11.21 -11.09 7.27
CA THR A 100 -12.10 -11.99 6.52
C THR A 100 -12.51 -11.44 5.17
N ASN A 101 -11.95 -10.31 4.75
CA ASN A 101 -12.27 -9.64 3.48
C ASN A 101 -13.77 -9.35 3.35
N SER A 102 -14.43 -9.06 4.48
CA SER A 102 -15.87 -8.80 4.51
C SER A 102 -16.21 -7.33 4.69
N LEU A 103 -15.21 -6.45 4.56
CA LEU A 103 -15.43 -5.01 4.64
C LEU A 103 -15.63 -4.47 3.22
N SER A 104 -16.89 -4.15 2.88
CA SER A 104 -17.20 -3.60 1.56
C SER A 104 -16.62 -2.19 1.42
N SER A 105 -16.39 -1.75 0.17
CA SER A 105 -15.89 -0.40 -0.07
C SER A 105 -16.86 0.65 0.45
N LYS A 106 -18.17 0.42 0.34
CA LYS A 106 -19.18 1.33 0.86
C LYS A 106 -19.09 1.46 2.38
N LEU A 107 -18.96 0.33 3.07
CA LEU A 107 -18.83 0.33 4.53
C LEU A 107 -17.50 0.97 4.96
N ALA A 108 -16.43 0.67 4.25
CA ALA A 108 -15.12 1.28 4.53
C ALA A 108 -15.17 2.79 4.41
N GLU A 109 -15.82 3.31 3.37
CA GLU A 109 -15.97 4.76 3.18
C GLU A 109 -16.78 5.40 4.30
N ARG A 110 -17.84 4.74 4.75
CA ARG A 110 -18.66 5.22 5.86
C ARG A 110 -17.87 5.27 7.16
N ILE A 111 -17.10 4.23 7.44
CA ILE A 111 -16.27 4.18 8.63
C ILE A 111 -15.22 5.29 8.60
N LYS A 112 -14.56 5.46 7.46
CA LYS A 112 -13.56 6.52 7.30
C LYS A 112 -14.18 7.90 7.56
N ALA A 113 -15.37 8.15 6.99
CA ALA A 113 -16.06 9.41 7.17
C ALA A 113 -16.37 9.68 8.65
N ILE A 114 -16.83 8.64 9.37
CA ILE A 114 -17.12 8.78 10.79
C ILE A 114 -15.86 9.08 11.59
N LEU A 115 -14.75 8.38 11.26
CA LEU A 115 -13.49 8.57 11.98
C LEU A 115 -12.86 9.94 11.74
N GLU A 116 -13.14 10.55 10.58
CA GLU A 116 -12.63 11.88 10.24
C GLU A 116 -13.55 13.00 10.70
N GLU A 117 -14.70 12.67 11.26
CA GLU A 117 -15.63 13.64 11.81
C GLU A 117 -15.05 14.28 13.07
N GLU A 118 -15.21 15.58 13.20
CA GLU A 118 -14.80 16.28 14.42
C GLU A 118 -15.97 16.34 15.41
N ASP A 119 -15.67 16.08 16.66
CA ASP A 119 -16.65 16.12 17.74
C ASP A 119 -17.00 17.57 18.12
#